data_d3ef93215effca9556839e17c7d27365
#
_entry.id   d3ef93215effca9556839e17c7d27365
#
_cell.length_a   1.000
_cell.length_b   1.000
_cell.length_c   1.000
_cell.angle_alpha   90.00
_cell.angle_beta   90.00
_cell.angle_gamma   90.00
#
_symmetry.space_group_name_H-M   'P 1'
#
loop_
_entity.id
_entity.type
_entity.pdbx_description
1 polymer ?
#
loop_
_entity_poly.entity_id
_entity_poly.type
_entity_poly.pdbx_seq_one_letter_code
_entity_poly.pdbx_strand_id
1 'polypeptide(L)'
;TPTNDSIVEGNETATIAVTGVSGGSATESGTQSETITITDDDSGSFSVADVTVAEGAGTATVTVSVSNAYSSDVTIDYATSNGTATAGSDYTAKSGTLTFSAGDTSKTFAVSITDDSTDESDETITITISNASDGTISDATGTVTITDNDTPSLSINDVSTSDESNAATNMTV
;
A
#
# COMPACT_ATOMS: atom_id res chain seq x y z
N THR A 1 -19.57 -31.38 9.79
CA THR A 1 -19.94 -30.28 8.90
C THR A 1 -18.73 -29.39 8.75
N PRO A 2 -18.39 -28.95 7.51
CA PRO A 2 -17.38 -27.92 7.32
C PRO A 2 -17.74 -26.67 8.14
N THR A 3 -16.72 -25.97 8.61
CA THR A 3 -16.90 -24.66 9.26
C THR A 3 -16.75 -23.61 8.18
N ASN A 4 -17.71 -22.70 8.07
CA ASN A 4 -17.61 -21.53 7.19
C ASN A 4 -16.98 -20.39 7.97
N ASP A 5 -15.93 -19.78 7.44
CA ASP A 5 -15.28 -18.60 8.02
C ASP A 5 -15.06 -17.51 6.95
N SER A 6 -14.03 -16.71 7.01
CA SER A 6 -13.72 -15.66 6.02
C SER A 6 -12.25 -15.70 5.60
N ILE A 7 -11.61 -16.86 5.73
CA ILE A 7 -10.22 -17.05 5.33
C ILE A 7 -10.18 -17.64 3.92
N VAL A 8 -9.40 -17.05 3.03
CA VAL A 8 -9.19 -17.58 1.69
C VAL A 8 -8.21 -18.76 1.79
N GLU A 9 -8.71 -19.99 1.59
CA GLU A 9 -7.95 -21.23 1.84
C GLU A 9 -7.72 -22.05 0.57
N GLY A 10 -8.61 -21.94 -0.41
CA GLY A 10 -8.72 -22.84 -1.53
C GLY A 10 -9.47 -24.12 -1.19
N ASN A 11 -9.85 -24.87 -2.22
CA ASN A 11 -10.66 -26.08 -2.05
C ASN A 11 -9.94 -27.17 -1.25
N GLU A 12 -10.62 -27.76 -0.29
CA GLU A 12 -10.15 -28.87 0.54
C GLU A 12 -10.84 -30.18 0.19
N THR A 13 -10.29 -31.30 0.63
CA THR A 13 -10.89 -32.63 0.41
C THR A 13 -10.95 -33.44 1.68
N ALA A 14 -12.06 -34.13 1.86
CA ALA A 14 -12.23 -35.16 2.91
C ALA A 14 -12.53 -36.51 2.26
N THR A 15 -11.87 -37.57 2.72
CA THR A 15 -12.13 -38.94 2.25
C THR A 15 -12.92 -39.73 3.28
N ILE A 16 -14.05 -40.30 2.86
CA ILE A 16 -14.83 -41.22 3.66
C ILE A 16 -14.52 -42.63 3.17
N ALA A 17 -14.08 -43.49 4.07
CA ALA A 17 -13.79 -44.89 3.74
C ALA A 17 -14.64 -45.84 4.63
N VAL A 18 -15.19 -46.87 4.03
CA VAL A 18 -15.77 -48.01 4.76
C VAL A 18 -14.64 -49.01 5.05
N THR A 19 -14.31 -49.21 6.34
CA THR A 19 -13.14 -49.99 6.74
C THR A 19 -13.50 -51.42 7.20
N GLY A 20 -14.76 -51.77 7.13
CA GLY A 20 -15.20 -53.13 7.44
C GLY A 20 -16.71 -53.28 7.55
N VAL A 21 -17.20 -54.46 7.20
CA VAL A 21 -18.58 -54.88 7.37
C VAL A 21 -18.62 -56.00 8.39
N SER A 22 -19.37 -55.83 9.48
CA SER A 22 -19.54 -56.86 10.50
C SER A 22 -21.01 -57.27 10.61
N GLY A 23 -21.24 -58.62 10.58
CA GLY A 23 -22.56 -59.22 10.74
C GLY A 23 -23.27 -59.57 9.43
N GLY A 24 -23.84 -60.80 9.34
CA GLY A 24 -24.57 -61.28 8.17
C GLY A 24 -23.67 -61.79 7.04
N SER A 25 -24.28 -62.06 5.88
CA SER A 25 -23.58 -62.51 4.68
C SER A 25 -23.18 -61.36 3.73
N ALA A 26 -23.06 -60.17 4.24
CA ALA A 26 -22.68 -59.02 3.45
C ALA A 26 -21.16 -59.06 3.17
N THR A 27 -20.80 -58.85 1.93
CA THR A 27 -19.39 -58.72 1.47
C THR A 27 -19.19 -57.33 0.87
N GLU A 28 -18.01 -56.73 1.08
CA GLU A 28 -17.64 -55.50 0.42
C GLU A 28 -17.53 -55.72 -1.09
N SER A 29 -18.00 -54.77 -1.89
CA SER A 29 -17.94 -54.81 -3.33
C SER A 29 -17.62 -53.41 -3.88
N GLY A 30 -16.62 -53.31 -4.73
CA GLY A 30 -16.19 -52.08 -5.38
C GLY A 30 -15.30 -51.20 -4.49
N THR A 31 -15.18 -49.92 -4.87
CA THR A 31 -14.38 -48.93 -4.13
C THR A 31 -15.06 -48.60 -2.81
N GLN A 32 -14.33 -48.73 -1.71
CA GLN A 32 -14.83 -48.49 -0.38
C GLN A 32 -14.47 -47.09 0.18
N SER A 33 -14.07 -46.20 -0.70
CA SER A 33 -13.75 -44.80 -0.32
C SER A 33 -14.34 -43.81 -1.32
N GLU A 34 -14.80 -42.70 -0.79
CA GLU A 34 -15.33 -41.58 -1.56
C GLU A 34 -14.65 -40.28 -1.10
N THR A 35 -14.32 -39.40 -2.06
CA THR A 35 -13.73 -38.10 -1.77
C THR A 35 -14.78 -37.03 -1.90
N ILE A 36 -14.95 -36.22 -0.85
CA ILE A 36 -15.80 -35.05 -0.81
C ILE A 36 -14.90 -33.83 -0.97
N THR A 37 -15.20 -32.96 -1.92
CA THR A 37 -14.56 -31.66 -2.04
C THR A 37 -15.34 -30.62 -1.22
N ILE A 38 -14.65 -29.89 -0.37
CA ILE A 38 -15.15 -28.72 0.34
C ILE A 38 -14.67 -27.52 -0.48
N THR A 39 -15.60 -26.77 -1.04
CA THR A 39 -15.27 -25.60 -1.87
C THR A 39 -15.11 -24.41 -0.94
N ASP A 40 -14.01 -23.66 -1.10
CA ASP A 40 -13.84 -22.36 -0.50
C ASP A 40 -14.68 -21.33 -1.31
N ASP A 41 -15.48 -20.51 -0.63
CA ASP A 41 -16.30 -19.47 -1.22
C ASP A 41 -15.84 -18.05 -0.86
N ASP A 42 -14.69 -17.95 -0.18
CA ASP A 42 -14.07 -16.70 0.20
C ASP A 42 -13.13 -16.14 -0.89
N SER A 43 -12.96 -14.83 -0.87
CA SER A 43 -12.03 -14.13 -1.78
C SER A 43 -11.45 -12.89 -1.14
N GLY A 44 -10.19 -12.59 -1.42
CA GLY A 44 -9.51 -11.38 -1.00
C GLY A 44 -9.61 -10.27 -2.05
N SER A 45 -9.71 -9.03 -1.57
CA SER A 45 -9.69 -7.85 -2.42
C SER A 45 -8.73 -6.80 -1.82
N PHE A 46 -7.71 -6.43 -2.59
CA PHE A 46 -6.68 -5.47 -2.19
C PHE A 46 -7.09 -4.03 -2.47
N SER A 47 -6.65 -3.14 -1.58
CA SER A 47 -6.80 -1.69 -1.72
C SER A 47 -5.60 -0.97 -1.14
N VAL A 48 -5.28 0.23 -1.66
CA VAL A 48 -4.26 1.12 -1.13
C VAL A 48 -4.90 2.40 -0.59
N ALA A 49 -4.45 2.84 0.59
CA ALA A 49 -5.01 4.03 1.25
C ALA A 49 -4.30 5.31 0.79
N ASP A 50 -5.06 6.41 0.76
CA ASP A 50 -4.51 7.75 0.65
C ASP A 50 -3.79 8.17 1.94
N VAL A 51 -2.76 9.01 1.81
CA VAL A 51 -1.94 9.50 2.92
C VAL A 51 -1.68 10.99 2.75
N THR A 52 -1.77 11.76 3.84
CA THR A 52 -1.28 13.14 3.89
C THR A 52 -0.13 13.21 4.88
N VAL A 53 0.95 13.86 4.49
CA VAL A 53 2.17 14.01 5.29
C VAL A 53 2.74 15.41 5.10
N ALA A 54 3.29 16.00 6.17
CA ALA A 54 4.06 17.23 6.03
C ALA A 54 5.42 16.92 5.38
N GLU A 55 5.95 17.84 4.58
CA GLU A 55 7.24 17.72 3.92
C GLU A 55 8.36 17.39 4.94
N GLY A 56 8.42 18.16 6.04
CA GLY A 56 9.38 17.97 7.12
C GLY A 56 9.27 16.65 7.90
N ALA A 57 8.27 15.79 7.64
CA ALA A 57 8.17 14.48 8.26
C ALA A 57 9.20 13.46 7.71
N GLY A 58 9.77 13.73 6.53
CA GLY A 58 10.81 12.91 5.89
C GLY A 58 10.34 11.56 5.37
N THR A 59 9.14 11.11 5.72
CA THR A 59 8.62 9.79 5.31
C THR A 59 7.11 9.74 5.33
N ALA A 60 6.49 9.27 4.24
CA ALA A 60 5.10 8.88 4.15
C ALA A 60 4.96 7.35 4.31
N THR A 61 4.12 6.89 5.23
CA THR A 61 3.83 5.46 5.40
C THR A 61 2.52 5.12 4.69
N VAL A 62 2.62 4.35 3.62
CA VAL A 62 1.48 3.91 2.81
C VAL A 62 1.03 2.53 3.28
N THR A 63 -0.29 2.36 3.44
CA THR A 63 -0.90 1.09 3.85
C THR A 63 -1.62 0.45 2.67
N VAL A 64 -1.33 -0.83 2.44
CA VAL A 64 -2.09 -1.71 1.56
C VAL A 64 -2.84 -2.71 2.42
N SER A 65 -4.13 -2.88 2.17
CA SER A 65 -5.01 -3.76 2.93
C SER A 65 -5.64 -4.82 2.02
N VAL A 66 -6.03 -5.95 2.59
CA VAL A 66 -6.83 -6.98 1.93
C VAL A 66 -8.09 -7.26 2.76
N SER A 67 -9.23 -7.48 2.10
CA SER A 67 -10.53 -7.63 2.77
C SER A 67 -10.62 -8.87 3.65
N ASN A 68 -10.04 -9.98 3.22
CA ASN A 68 -10.01 -11.26 3.92
C ASN A 68 -8.57 -11.77 4.01
N ALA A 69 -8.23 -12.38 5.13
CA ALA A 69 -6.92 -13.01 5.29
C ALA A 69 -6.81 -14.27 4.43
N TYR A 70 -5.60 -14.60 4.02
CA TYR A 70 -5.28 -15.85 3.32
C TYR A 70 -4.70 -16.87 4.30
N SER A 71 -4.90 -18.13 4.04
CA SER A 71 -4.27 -19.23 4.79
C SER A 71 -2.81 -19.49 4.36
N SER A 72 -2.38 -18.89 3.25
CA SER A 72 -1.02 -18.97 2.70
C SER A 72 -0.51 -17.60 2.29
N ASP A 73 0.79 -17.48 2.03
CA ASP A 73 1.41 -16.23 1.61
C ASP A 73 0.90 -15.79 0.24
N VAL A 74 0.51 -14.51 0.13
CA VAL A 74 0.14 -13.85 -1.13
C VAL A 74 0.95 -12.58 -1.32
N THR A 75 1.19 -12.20 -2.57
CA THR A 75 2.03 -11.05 -2.90
C THR A 75 1.29 -10.04 -3.76
N ILE A 76 1.67 -8.77 -3.64
CA ILE A 76 1.21 -7.67 -4.48
C ILE A 76 2.36 -6.71 -4.75
N ASP A 77 2.49 -6.25 -5.98
CA ASP A 77 3.49 -5.25 -6.35
C ASP A 77 2.98 -3.84 -6.09
N TYR A 78 3.91 -2.93 -5.78
CA TYR A 78 3.63 -1.51 -5.65
C TYR A 78 4.67 -0.66 -6.37
N ALA A 79 4.27 0.52 -6.82
CA ALA A 79 5.16 1.53 -7.40
C ALA A 79 4.65 2.95 -7.10
N THR A 80 5.58 3.89 -6.98
CA THR A 80 5.30 5.33 -6.97
C THR A 80 5.44 5.91 -8.38
N SER A 81 4.66 6.92 -8.71
CA SER A 81 4.82 7.75 -9.89
C SER A 81 4.53 9.21 -9.56
N ASN A 82 5.10 10.15 -10.34
CA ASN A 82 4.86 11.56 -10.16
C ASN A 82 3.37 11.89 -10.33
N GLY A 83 2.87 12.67 -9.37
CA GLY A 83 1.68 13.49 -9.53
C GLY A 83 2.10 14.92 -9.85
N THR A 84 1.90 15.86 -8.91
CA THR A 84 2.54 17.19 -8.96
C THR A 84 3.97 17.13 -8.42
N ALA A 85 4.23 16.32 -7.39
CA ALA A 85 5.56 16.04 -6.85
C ALA A 85 6.45 15.29 -7.86
N THR A 86 7.72 15.64 -7.92
CA THR A 86 8.71 15.11 -8.86
C THR A 86 9.75 14.24 -8.14
N ALA A 87 9.91 13.01 -8.60
CA ALA A 87 10.91 12.11 -8.05
C ALA A 87 12.33 12.66 -8.24
N GLY A 88 13.11 12.66 -7.16
CA GLY A 88 14.46 13.21 -7.11
C GLY A 88 14.56 14.63 -6.56
N SER A 89 13.47 15.41 -6.60
CA SER A 89 13.35 16.68 -5.90
C SER A 89 12.58 16.46 -4.59
N ASP A 90 11.31 16.10 -4.68
CA ASP A 90 10.35 16.14 -3.58
C ASP A 90 10.21 14.80 -2.87
N TYR A 91 10.55 13.71 -3.55
CA TYR A 91 10.53 12.37 -2.96
C TYR A 91 11.51 11.40 -3.66
N THR A 92 11.79 10.28 -3.01
CA THR A 92 12.54 9.19 -3.64
C THR A 92 11.57 8.16 -4.23
N ALA A 93 11.64 7.95 -5.55
CA ALA A 93 10.84 6.94 -6.23
C ALA A 93 11.08 5.54 -5.65
N LYS A 94 10.00 4.79 -5.49
CA LYS A 94 10.03 3.47 -4.87
C LYS A 94 9.10 2.49 -5.56
N SER A 95 9.57 1.24 -5.69
CA SER A 95 8.76 0.11 -6.13
C SER A 95 9.21 -1.16 -5.42
N GLY A 96 8.36 -2.16 -5.39
CA GLY A 96 8.68 -3.45 -4.77
C GLY A 96 7.47 -4.36 -4.70
N THR A 97 7.61 -5.43 -3.95
CA THR A 97 6.55 -6.42 -3.70
C THR A 97 6.31 -6.52 -2.20
N LEU A 98 5.05 -6.46 -1.79
CA LEU A 98 4.62 -6.77 -0.43
C LEU A 98 4.20 -8.23 -0.36
N THR A 99 4.64 -8.91 0.69
CA THR A 99 4.19 -10.27 1.02
C THR A 99 3.26 -10.20 2.22
N PHE A 100 2.03 -10.63 2.04
CA PHE A 100 1.07 -10.86 3.10
C PHE A 100 1.24 -12.32 3.52
N SER A 101 1.74 -12.54 4.71
CA SER A 101 1.83 -13.89 5.27
C SER A 101 0.45 -14.37 5.71
N ALA A 102 0.31 -15.69 5.85
CA ALA A 102 -0.94 -16.28 6.33
C ALA A 102 -1.50 -15.53 7.55
N GLY A 103 -2.75 -15.10 7.47
CA GLY A 103 -3.44 -14.32 8.51
C GLY A 103 -3.25 -12.80 8.45
N ASP A 104 -2.37 -12.27 7.60
CA ASP A 104 -2.19 -10.82 7.45
C ASP A 104 -3.35 -10.19 6.67
N THR A 105 -3.81 -9.01 7.12
CA THR A 105 -4.84 -8.20 6.45
C THR A 105 -4.34 -6.83 6.03
N SER A 106 -3.11 -6.44 6.41
CA SER A 106 -2.50 -5.18 6.01
C SER A 106 -0.98 -5.26 6.01
N LYS A 107 -0.35 -4.51 5.11
CA LYS A 107 1.09 -4.27 5.05
C LYS A 107 1.36 -2.81 4.73
N THR A 108 2.52 -2.33 5.13
CA THR A 108 2.94 -0.95 4.88
C THR A 108 4.28 -0.91 4.18
N PHE A 109 4.49 0.18 3.44
CA PHE A 109 5.82 0.57 2.96
C PHE A 109 6.01 2.08 3.15
N ALA A 110 7.25 2.51 3.24
CA ALA A 110 7.62 3.90 3.44
C ALA A 110 8.11 4.52 2.13
N VAL A 111 7.67 5.74 1.83
CA VAL A 111 8.17 6.59 0.74
C VAL A 111 8.95 7.73 1.41
N SER A 112 10.21 7.93 1.04
CA SER A 112 11.02 9.02 1.57
C SER A 112 10.61 10.34 0.91
N ILE A 113 10.27 11.33 1.72
CA ILE A 113 9.94 12.70 1.33
C ILE A 113 11.19 13.56 1.56
N THR A 114 11.43 14.48 0.67
CA THR A 114 12.54 15.45 0.76
C THR A 114 11.98 16.74 1.35
N ASP A 115 12.64 17.26 2.38
CA ASP A 115 12.34 18.54 3.02
C ASP A 115 13.32 19.57 2.48
N ASP A 116 12.85 20.74 2.04
CA ASP A 116 13.73 21.83 1.64
C ASP A 116 13.35 23.16 2.34
N SER A 117 13.47 24.30 1.76
CA SER A 117 13.13 25.60 2.37
C SER A 117 12.45 26.53 1.35
N THR A 118 11.88 25.97 0.33
CA THR A 118 11.19 26.66 -0.74
C THR A 118 9.69 26.66 -0.42
N ASP A 119 9.07 27.83 -0.35
CA ASP A 119 7.61 27.93 -0.23
C ASP A 119 6.94 27.42 -1.52
N GLU A 120 6.25 26.34 -1.44
CA GLU A 120 5.62 25.62 -2.56
C GLU A 120 4.12 25.44 -2.30
N SER A 121 3.43 24.84 -3.24
CA SER A 121 2.04 24.39 -3.01
C SER A 121 2.05 22.94 -2.62
N ASP A 122 1.03 22.50 -1.88
CA ASP A 122 0.83 21.08 -1.60
C ASP A 122 0.94 20.22 -2.86
N GLU A 123 1.69 19.15 -2.78
CA GLU A 123 2.03 18.29 -3.90
C GLU A 123 1.52 16.87 -3.74
N THR A 124 1.52 16.09 -4.83
CA THR A 124 0.99 14.73 -4.82
C THR A 124 1.92 13.73 -5.47
N ILE A 125 1.98 12.52 -4.89
CA ILE A 125 2.58 11.32 -5.47
C ILE A 125 1.44 10.32 -5.72
N THR A 126 1.45 9.65 -6.87
CA THR A 126 0.53 8.54 -7.12
C THR A 126 1.18 7.22 -6.73
N ILE A 127 0.47 6.43 -5.95
CA ILE A 127 0.81 5.04 -5.63
C ILE A 127 -0.03 4.14 -6.50
N THR A 128 0.56 3.11 -7.08
CA THR A 128 -0.17 2.07 -7.82
C THR A 128 0.18 0.70 -7.26
N ILE A 129 -0.84 -0.12 -6.98
CA ILE A 129 -0.68 -1.53 -6.67
C ILE A 129 -1.12 -2.39 -7.85
N SER A 130 -0.45 -3.53 -8.08
CA SER A 130 -0.67 -4.39 -9.25
C SER A 130 -0.20 -5.81 -8.99
N ASN A 131 -0.47 -6.73 -9.94
CA ASN A 131 0.07 -8.08 -9.93
C ASN A 131 -0.17 -8.85 -8.62
N ALA A 132 -1.38 -8.76 -8.06
CA ALA A 132 -1.74 -9.63 -6.95
C ALA A 132 -1.59 -11.09 -7.37
N SER A 133 -0.88 -11.91 -6.57
CA SER A 133 -0.67 -13.33 -6.88
C SER A 133 -1.94 -14.15 -6.75
N ASP A 134 -2.90 -13.66 -5.95
CA ASP A 134 -4.24 -14.20 -5.78
C ASP A 134 -5.20 -13.08 -5.38
N GLY A 135 -6.52 -13.29 -5.60
CA GLY A 135 -7.57 -12.31 -5.31
C GLY A 135 -7.73 -11.23 -6.38
N THR A 136 -8.40 -10.16 -5.98
CA THR A 136 -8.70 -9.02 -6.84
C THR A 136 -8.11 -7.73 -6.27
N ILE A 137 -8.08 -6.68 -7.08
CA ILE A 137 -7.72 -5.33 -6.63
C ILE A 137 -8.96 -4.46 -6.82
N SER A 138 -9.53 -3.98 -5.70
CA SER A 138 -10.72 -3.10 -5.71
C SER A 138 -10.36 -1.62 -5.82
N ASP A 139 -9.18 -1.25 -5.28
CA ASP A 139 -8.64 0.09 -5.40
C ASP A 139 -7.14 0.00 -5.68
N ALA A 140 -6.78 0.25 -6.93
CA ALA A 140 -5.42 0.07 -7.43
C ALA A 140 -4.53 1.30 -7.20
N THR A 141 -5.11 2.46 -6.82
CA THR A 141 -4.38 3.74 -6.78
C THR A 141 -4.66 4.49 -5.49
N GLY A 142 -3.59 4.91 -4.81
CA GLY A 142 -3.64 5.83 -3.68
C GLY A 142 -2.85 7.10 -3.97
N THR A 143 -3.18 8.17 -3.26
CA THR A 143 -2.50 9.46 -3.34
C THR A 143 -1.73 9.71 -2.04
N VAL A 144 -0.45 10.06 -2.14
CA VAL A 144 0.27 10.70 -1.04
C VAL A 144 0.24 12.21 -1.31
N THR A 145 -0.35 12.97 -0.41
CA THR A 145 -0.31 14.43 -0.43
C THR A 145 0.81 14.90 0.50
N ILE A 146 1.75 15.65 -0.03
CA ILE A 146 2.83 16.32 0.70
C ILE A 146 2.34 17.75 0.96
N THR A 147 2.24 18.12 2.24
CA THR A 147 1.88 19.50 2.59
C THR A 147 3.14 20.31 2.86
N ASP A 148 3.24 21.47 2.20
CA ASP A 148 4.33 22.42 2.38
C ASP A 148 4.34 22.96 3.82
N ASN A 149 5.53 23.12 4.39
CA ASN A 149 5.75 23.63 5.75
C ASN A 149 6.59 24.91 5.78
N ASP A 150 6.92 25.46 4.61
CA ASP A 150 7.73 26.65 4.46
C ASP A 150 6.89 27.93 4.33
N THR A 151 7.54 29.04 4.50
CA THR A 151 6.92 30.37 4.35
C THR A 151 7.88 31.31 3.61
N PRO A 152 7.38 32.08 2.65
CA PRO A 152 8.22 33.03 1.92
C PRO A 152 8.83 34.06 2.87
N SER A 153 10.14 34.26 2.81
CA SER A 153 10.82 35.29 3.56
C SER A 153 11.30 36.42 2.64
N LEU A 154 10.88 37.65 2.96
CA LEU A 154 11.33 38.85 2.26
C LEU A 154 12.22 39.64 3.21
N SER A 155 13.46 39.93 2.80
CA SER A 155 14.36 40.82 3.53
C SER A 155 14.75 42.02 2.69
N ILE A 156 14.84 43.19 3.31
CA ILE A 156 15.39 44.39 2.73
C ILE A 156 16.69 44.73 3.46
N ASN A 157 17.78 44.88 2.72
CA ASN A 157 19.04 45.32 3.31
C ASN A 157 19.01 46.83 3.55
N ASP A 158 19.40 47.24 4.74
CA ASP A 158 19.57 48.66 5.08
C ASP A 158 20.77 49.21 4.31
N VAL A 159 20.53 50.24 3.49
CA VAL A 159 21.58 50.93 2.74
C VAL A 159 21.96 52.17 3.52
N SER A 160 23.08 52.15 4.25
CA SER A 160 23.68 53.34 4.84
C SER A 160 24.58 54.04 3.83
N THR A 161 24.27 55.29 3.45
CA THR A 161 25.19 56.12 2.70
C THR A 161 26.00 56.98 3.68
N SER A 162 27.31 56.81 3.72
CA SER A 162 28.21 57.52 4.61
C SER A 162 28.67 58.89 4.08
N ASP A 163 28.07 59.42 2.99
CA ASP A 163 28.56 60.61 2.33
C ASP A 163 27.44 61.67 2.14
N GLU A 164 27.53 62.75 2.88
CA GLU A 164 26.73 63.97 2.69
C GLU A 164 27.20 64.81 1.48
N SER A 165 27.88 64.25 0.53
CA SER A 165 28.22 64.96 -0.72
C SER A 165 26.97 65.07 -1.58
N ASN A 166 26.50 66.23 -1.79
CA ASN A 166 25.36 66.82 -2.50
C ASN A 166 25.03 66.22 -3.90
N ALA A 167 25.00 64.90 -4.01
CA ALA A 167 24.55 64.16 -5.18
C ALA A 167 23.30 63.33 -4.84
N ALA A 168 22.17 63.63 -5.46
CA ALA A 168 20.94 62.87 -5.32
C ALA A 168 21.21 61.42 -5.74
N THR A 169 21.25 60.47 -4.80
CA THR A 169 21.31 59.05 -5.06
C THR A 169 19.89 58.58 -5.33
N ASN A 170 19.60 58.15 -6.55
CA ASN A 170 18.42 57.41 -6.91
C ASN A 170 18.52 56.03 -6.28
N MET A 171 17.64 55.77 -5.30
CA MET A 171 17.45 54.46 -4.77
C MET A 171 16.55 53.65 -5.73
N THR A 172 17.07 52.59 -6.32
CA THR A 172 16.28 51.64 -7.11
C THR A 172 15.87 50.51 -6.18
N VAL A 173 14.58 50.33 -6.02
CA VAL A 173 13.96 49.22 -5.28
C VAL A 173 13.66 48.10 -6.26
#